data_6a21f31fce942ce1b7bf88973a72b832
#
_entry.id   6a21f31fce942ce1b7bf88973a72b832
#
_cell.length_a   1.000
_cell.length_b   1.000
_cell.length_c   1.000
_cell.angle_alpha   90.00
_cell.angle_beta   90.00
_cell.angle_gamma   90.00
#
_symmetry.space_group_name_H-M   'P 1'
#
loop_
_entity.id
_entity.type
_entity.pdbx_description
1 polymer ?
#
loop_
_entity_poly.entity_id
_entity_poly.type
_entity_poly.pdbx_seq_one_letter_code
_entity_poly.pdbx_strand_id
1 'polypeptide(L)'
;MAITSGQSAPPAEKSVVARAGRSAKAGWVAVIARWILGLVFVYMGGRKILDPVEFLKLVKEYELGLGPPWLNIIAATLPWFELFCGLLLLAGVAVRGVALNLLLMLIPFSIIILRRALEISRTEGTSFFAVMFDCGCGAGQVVIWQKLIENCALILLAGWLLARKENRSTN
;
A
#
# COMPACT_ATOMS: atom_id res chain seq x y z
N MET A 1 24.75 15.64 -59.16
CA MET A 1 24.55 16.68 -58.16
C MET A 1 23.26 16.33 -57.38
N ALA A 2 23.34 15.61 -56.24
CA ALA A 2 22.20 15.19 -55.45
C ALA A 2 22.26 15.92 -54.11
N ILE A 3 21.32 16.84 -53.89
CA ILE A 3 21.19 17.60 -52.64
C ILE A 3 20.26 16.81 -51.75
N THR A 4 20.79 16.09 -50.78
CA THR A 4 20.05 15.50 -49.66
C THR A 4 19.73 16.60 -48.66
N SER A 5 18.53 17.16 -48.75
CA SER A 5 17.97 18.04 -47.71
C SER A 5 17.60 17.21 -46.49
N GLY A 6 18.46 17.21 -45.48
CA GLY A 6 18.14 16.72 -44.14
C GLY A 6 17.08 17.61 -43.50
N GLN A 7 15.82 17.22 -43.65
CA GLN A 7 14.68 17.92 -43.06
C GLN A 7 14.60 17.58 -41.60
N SER A 8 15.15 18.40 -40.72
CA SER A 8 14.98 18.29 -39.28
C SER A 8 13.51 18.55 -38.92
N ALA A 9 12.85 17.57 -38.33
CA ALA A 9 11.45 17.69 -37.89
C ALA A 9 11.23 18.96 -37.06
N PRO A 10 10.10 19.66 -37.27
CA PRO A 10 9.82 20.93 -36.60
C PRO A 10 9.72 20.74 -35.07
N PRO A 11 10.11 21.75 -34.27
CA PRO A 11 10.16 21.63 -32.79
C PRO A 11 8.84 21.22 -32.13
N ALA A 12 7.71 21.47 -32.76
CA ALA A 12 6.39 21.06 -32.32
C ALA A 12 6.18 19.53 -32.35
N GLU A 13 6.67 18.86 -33.40
CA GLU A 13 6.57 17.41 -33.57
C GLU A 13 7.40 16.66 -32.50
N LYS A 14 8.62 17.13 -32.22
CA LYS A 14 9.48 16.59 -31.15
C LYS A 14 8.83 16.72 -29.77
N SER A 15 8.10 17.81 -29.52
CA SER A 15 7.40 18.03 -28.25
C SER A 15 6.19 17.10 -28.09
N VAL A 16 5.47 16.81 -29.17
CA VAL A 16 4.31 15.87 -29.16
C VAL A 16 4.79 14.43 -28.93
N VAL A 17 5.81 13.98 -29.64
CA VAL A 17 6.40 12.63 -29.47
C VAL A 17 6.95 12.45 -28.05
N ALA A 18 7.65 13.45 -27.50
CA ALA A 18 8.17 13.40 -26.13
C ALA A 18 7.06 13.39 -25.07
N ARG A 19 5.91 14.06 -25.31
CA ARG A 19 4.73 14.00 -24.45
C ARG A 19 4.02 12.66 -24.52
N ALA A 20 3.86 12.09 -25.71
CA ALA A 20 3.27 10.76 -25.90
C ALA A 20 4.10 9.65 -25.22
N GLY A 21 5.42 9.69 -25.37
CA GLY A 21 6.31 8.73 -24.70
C GLY A 21 6.31 8.83 -23.17
N ARG A 22 6.17 10.04 -22.62
CA ARG A 22 6.02 10.24 -21.16
C ARG A 22 4.66 9.74 -20.64
N SER A 23 3.60 9.95 -21.40
CA SER A 23 2.26 9.47 -21.06
C SER A 23 2.18 7.93 -21.03
N ALA A 24 2.77 7.26 -22.00
CA ALA A 24 2.83 5.80 -22.07
C ALA A 24 3.63 5.21 -20.90
N LYS A 25 4.84 5.70 -20.63
CA LYS A 25 5.67 5.26 -19.49
C LYS A 25 4.96 5.48 -18.15
N ALA A 26 4.30 6.62 -17.99
CA ALA A 26 3.51 6.89 -16.81
C ALA A 26 2.35 5.88 -16.65
N GLY A 27 1.73 5.39 -17.72
CA GLY A 27 0.71 4.33 -17.71
C GLY A 27 1.22 3.02 -17.11
N TRP A 28 2.34 2.53 -17.58
CA TRP A 28 2.95 1.29 -17.12
C TRP A 28 3.35 1.33 -15.64
N VAL A 29 3.95 2.43 -15.19
CA VAL A 29 4.31 2.60 -13.77
C VAL A 29 3.08 2.49 -12.86
N ALA A 30 1.93 3.05 -13.26
CA ALA A 30 0.71 2.92 -12.47
C ALA A 30 0.16 1.49 -12.45
N VAL A 31 0.27 0.77 -13.55
CA VAL A 31 -0.12 -0.64 -13.61
C VAL A 31 0.77 -1.45 -12.66
N ILE A 32 2.08 -1.27 -12.70
CA ILE A 32 3.02 -1.96 -11.80
C ILE A 32 2.72 -1.61 -10.34
N ALA A 33 2.59 -0.33 -10.01
CA ALA A 33 2.28 0.12 -8.64
C ALA A 33 0.97 -0.50 -8.11
N ARG A 34 -0.06 -0.56 -8.95
CA ARG A 34 -1.34 -1.19 -8.64
C ARG A 34 -1.20 -2.69 -8.38
N TRP A 35 -0.40 -3.39 -9.21
CA TRP A 35 -0.15 -4.81 -9.04
C TRP A 35 0.64 -5.10 -7.77
N ILE A 36 1.67 -4.31 -7.46
CA ILE A 36 2.44 -4.43 -6.22
C ILE A 36 1.51 -4.29 -5.01
N LEU A 37 0.75 -3.18 -4.93
CA LEU A 37 -0.21 -2.97 -3.85
C LEU A 37 -1.24 -4.10 -3.79
N GLY A 38 -1.84 -4.46 -4.92
CA GLY A 38 -2.87 -5.49 -4.99
C GLY A 38 -2.36 -6.84 -4.48
N LEU A 39 -1.19 -7.30 -4.93
CA LEU A 39 -0.60 -8.57 -4.50
C LEU A 39 -0.23 -8.56 -3.01
N VAL A 40 0.34 -7.47 -2.50
CA VAL A 40 0.67 -7.35 -1.07
C VAL A 40 -0.60 -7.47 -0.22
N PHE A 41 -1.68 -6.75 -0.57
CA PHE A 41 -2.92 -6.79 0.20
C PHE A 41 -3.68 -8.11 0.08
N VAL A 42 -3.66 -8.75 -1.10
CA VAL A 42 -4.20 -10.11 -1.26
C VAL A 42 -3.44 -11.12 -0.38
N TYR A 43 -2.11 -11.03 -0.37
CA TYR A 43 -1.28 -11.90 0.47
C TYR A 43 -1.53 -11.67 1.96
N MET A 44 -1.50 -10.41 2.42
CA MET A 44 -1.71 -10.06 3.84
C MET A 44 -3.11 -10.40 4.33
N GLY A 45 -4.15 -10.05 3.56
CA GLY A 45 -5.53 -10.41 3.88
C GLY A 45 -5.76 -11.92 3.87
N GLY A 46 -5.22 -12.62 2.87
CA GLY A 46 -5.31 -14.08 2.77
C GLY A 46 -4.68 -14.79 3.96
N ARG A 47 -3.49 -14.38 4.40
CA ARG A 47 -2.82 -14.96 5.58
C ARG A 47 -3.67 -14.80 6.86
N LYS A 48 -4.25 -13.64 7.08
CA LYS A 48 -5.11 -13.36 8.24
C LYS A 48 -6.42 -14.15 8.20
N ILE A 49 -6.96 -14.42 7.02
CA ILE A 49 -8.17 -15.25 6.85
C ILE A 49 -7.88 -16.71 7.15
N LEU A 50 -6.68 -17.20 6.80
CA LEU A 50 -6.28 -18.58 7.06
C LEU A 50 -6.05 -18.85 8.54
N ASP A 51 -5.63 -17.86 9.32
CA ASP A 51 -5.45 -17.98 10.77
C ASP A 51 -6.12 -16.81 11.54
N PRO A 52 -7.45 -16.83 11.62
CA PRO A 52 -8.22 -15.75 12.25
C PRO A 52 -8.02 -15.68 13.77
N VAL A 53 -7.68 -16.80 14.41
CA VAL A 53 -7.46 -16.85 15.86
C VAL A 53 -6.15 -16.13 16.21
N GLU A 54 -5.10 -16.40 15.46
CA GLU A 54 -3.83 -15.73 15.64
C GLU A 54 -3.97 -14.22 15.39
N PHE A 55 -4.66 -13.84 14.33
CA PHE A 55 -4.91 -12.43 14.06
C PHE A 55 -5.73 -11.74 15.17
N LEU A 56 -6.71 -12.41 15.76
CA LEU A 56 -7.47 -11.87 16.90
C LEU A 56 -6.59 -11.66 18.14
N LYS A 57 -5.66 -12.59 18.43
CA LYS A 57 -4.70 -12.42 19.52
C LYS A 57 -3.85 -11.16 19.31
N LEU A 58 -3.32 -10.98 18.11
CA LEU A 58 -2.52 -9.82 17.75
C LEU A 58 -3.29 -8.50 17.89
N VAL A 59 -4.55 -8.46 17.44
CA VAL A 59 -5.40 -7.27 17.61
C VAL A 59 -5.61 -6.93 19.10
N LYS A 60 -5.68 -7.93 19.96
CA LYS A 60 -5.78 -7.74 21.43
C LYS A 60 -4.46 -7.20 22.02
N GLU A 61 -3.32 -7.67 21.55
CA GLU A 61 -2.00 -7.22 22.02
C GLU A 61 -1.70 -5.74 21.73
N TYR A 62 -2.40 -5.15 20.76
CA TYR A 62 -2.27 -3.71 20.49
C TYR A 62 -2.91 -2.80 21.55
N GLU A 63 -3.62 -3.36 22.54
CA GLU A 63 -4.24 -2.62 23.64
C GLU A 63 -4.99 -1.35 23.18
N LEU A 64 -5.88 -1.52 22.20
CA LEU A 64 -6.59 -0.40 21.57
C LEU A 64 -7.60 0.30 22.51
N GLY A 65 -7.77 -0.17 23.73
CA GLY A 65 -8.77 0.36 24.67
C GLY A 65 -10.22 0.06 24.24
N LEU A 66 -10.42 -0.83 23.27
CA LEU A 66 -11.73 -1.23 22.77
C LEU A 66 -12.22 -2.48 23.52
N GLY A 67 -13.52 -2.54 23.80
CA GLY A 67 -14.13 -3.72 24.38
C GLY A 67 -14.05 -4.94 23.44
N PRO A 68 -14.13 -6.19 24.01
CA PRO A 68 -13.99 -7.43 23.25
C PRO A 68 -14.87 -7.54 21.99
N PRO A 69 -16.14 -7.08 21.99
CA PRO A 69 -16.97 -7.19 20.78
C PRO A 69 -16.41 -6.40 19.61
N TRP A 70 -15.84 -5.22 19.85
CA TRP A 70 -15.25 -4.39 18.80
C TRP A 70 -13.98 -5.00 18.22
N LEU A 71 -13.12 -5.58 19.08
CA LEU A 71 -11.91 -6.29 18.65
C LEU A 71 -12.26 -7.50 17.78
N ASN A 72 -13.30 -8.25 18.14
CA ASN A 72 -13.76 -9.38 17.35
C ASN A 72 -14.30 -8.95 15.97
N ILE A 73 -15.08 -7.86 15.91
CA ILE A 73 -15.57 -7.31 14.64
C ILE A 73 -14.40 -6.90 13.75
N ILE A 74 -13.42 -6.17 14.28
CA ILE A 74 -12.23 -5.75 13.54
C ILE A 74 -11.48 -6.97 13.01
N ALA A 75 -11.21 -7.95 13.87
CA ALA A 75 -10.49 -9.16 13.49
C ALA A 75 -11.23 -10.00 12.44
N ALA A 76 -12.56 -10.02 12.48
CA ALA A 76 -13.37 -10.76 11.52
C ALA A 76 -13.53 -10.04 10.17
N THR A 77 -13.60 -8.71 10.16
CA THR A 77 -13.94 -7.95 8.94
C THR A 77 -12.72 -7.41 8.19
N LEU A 78 -11.69 -6.98 8.92
CA LEU A 78 -10.53 -6.32 8.34
C LEU A 78 -9.79 -7.18 7.29
N PRO A 79 -9.53 -8.49 7.50
CA PRO A 79 -8.83 -9.32 6.52
C PRO A 79 -9.61 -9.47 5.21
N TRP A 80 -10.92 -9.59 5.27
CA TRP A 80 -11.77 -9.65 4.08
C TRP A 80 -11.75 -8.34 3.31
N PHE A 81 -11.75 -7.22 4.02
CA PHE A 81 -11.64 -5.90 3.41
C PHE A 81 -10.30 -5.69 2.72
N GLU A 82 -9.19 -6.11 3.35
CA GLU A 82 -7.84 -6.10 2.76
C GLU A 82 -7.80 -6.93 1.47
N LEU A 83 -8.28 -8.17 1.53
CA LEU A 83 -8.34 -9.07 0.38
C LEU A 83 -9.15 -8.46 -0.77
N PHE A 84 -10.34 -7.94 -0.47
CA PHE A 84 -11.23 -7.36 -1.47
C PHE A 84 -10.61 -6.11 -2.13
N CYS A 85 -10.03 -5.21 -1.35
CA CYS A 85 -9.29 -4.06 -1.86
C CYS A 85 -8.13 -4.48 -2.76
N GLY A 86 -7.37 -5.50 -2.36
CA GLY A 86 -6.28 -6.05 -3.17
C GLY A 86 -6.76 -6.58 -4.52
N LEU A 87 -7.86 -7.35 -4.54
CA LEU A 87 -8.46 -7.88 -5.77
C LEU A 87 -8.99 -6.77 -6.69
N LEU A 88 -9.64 -5.75 -6.14
CA LEU A 88 -10.10 -4.59 -6.91
C LEU A 88 -8.94 -3.83 -7.56
N LEU A 89 -7.80 -3.68 -6.85
CA LEU A 89 -6.59 -3.10 -7.42
C LEU A 89 -6.05 -3.94 -8.56
N LEU A 90 -5.98 -5.26 -8.42
CA LEU A 90 -5.53 -6.15 -9.50
C LEU A 90 -6.45 -6.06 -10.71
N ALA A 91 -7.77 -6.07 -10.50
CA ALA A 91 -8.76 -5.89 -11.55
C ALA A 91 -8.74 -4.48 -12.18
N GLY A 92 -8.18 -3.49 -11.49
CA GLY A 92 -8.15 -2.10 -11.97
C GLY A 92 -9.46 -1.36 -11.82
N VAL A 93 -10.32 -1.84 -10.93
CA VAL A 93 -11.63 -1.25 -10.68
C VAL A 93 -11.53 -0.23 -9.55
N ALA A 94 -12.12 0.95 -9.74
CA ALA A 94 -12.19 2.02 -8.72
C ALA A 94 -10.84 2.34 -8.03
N VAL A 95 -9.73 2.28 -8.77
CA VAL A 95 -8.35 2.35 -8.25
C VAL A 95 -8.14 3.50 -7.26
N ARG A 96 -8.70 4.69 -7.54
CA ARG A 96 -8.57 5.85 -6.65
C ARG A 96 -9.36 5.68 -5.34
N GLY A 97 -10.59 5.14 -5.42
CA GLY A 97 -11.40 4.86 -4.23
C GLY A 97 -10.73 3.81 -3.35
N VAL A 98 -10.23 2.75 -3.97
CA VAL A 98 -9.50 1.70 -3.25
C VAL A 98 -8.21 2.25 -2.64
N ALA A 99 -7.43 3.04 -3.37
CA ALA A 99 -6.21 3.66 -2.85
C ALA A 99 -6.49 4.58 -1.64
N LEU A 100 -7.60 5.34 -1.66
CA LEU A 100 -8.04 6.13 -0.52
C LEU A 100 -8.38 5.24 0.69
N ASN A 101 -9.14 4.17 0.48
CA ASN A 101 -9.48 3.23 1.55
C ASN A 101 -8.24 2.57 2.16
N LEU A 102 -7.26 2.20 1.32
CA LEU A 102 -5.98 1.66 1.80
C LEU A 102 -5.21 2.67 2.64
N LEU A 103 -5.20 3.96 2.26
CA LEU A 103 -4.58 5.02 3.07
C LEU A 103 -5.27 5.17 4.41
N LEU A 104 -6.62 5.20 4.42
CA LEU A 104 -7.41 5.30 5.65
C LEU A 104 -7.19 4.13 6.60
N MET A 105 -6.77 2.98 6.10
CA MET A 105 -6.46 1.79 6.88
C MET A 105 -4.98 1.75 7.30
N LEU A 106 -4.05 2.02 6.37
CA LEU A 106 -2.60 1.92 6.62
C LEU A 106 -2.10 2.99 7.60
N ILE A 107 -2.64 4.22 7.52
CA ILE A 107 -2.18 5.33 8.39
C ILE A 107 -2.49 5.04 9.86
N PRO A 108 -3.74 4.75 10.28
CA PRO A 108 -4.03 4.40 11.66
C PRO A 108 -3.26 3.17 12.13
N PHE A 109 -3.15 2.14 11.28
CA PHE A 109 -2.40 0.93 11.60
C PHE A 109 -0.91 1.21 11.87
N SER A 110 -0.29 2.04 11.05
CA SER A 110 1.12 2.44 11.25
C SER A 110 1.30 3.24 12.55
N ILE A 111 0.33 4.09 12.91
CA ILE A 111 0.34 4.84 14.17
C ILE A 111 0.22 3.88 15.37
N ILE A 112 -0.65 2.88 15.29
CA ILE A 112 -0.83 1.87 16.34
C ILE A 112 0.46 1.09 16.56
N ILE A 113 1.07 0.58 15.48
CA ILE A 113 2.36 -0.12 15.53
C ILE A 113 3.45 0.75 16.16
N LEU A 114 3.55 2.00 15.73
CA LEU A 114 4.54 2.95 16.27
C LEU A 114 4.33 3.20 17.78
N ARG A 115 3.10 3.42 18.21
CA ARG A 115 2.78 3.61 19.63
C ARG A 115 3.18 2.39 20.46
N ARG A 116 2.82 1.18 20.00
CA ARG A 116 3.16 -0.06 20.69
C ARG A 116 4.67 -0.28 20.77
N ALA A 117 5.39 -0.02 19.68
CA ALA A 117 6.85 -0.12 19.66
C ALA A 117 7.53 0.85 20.63
N LEU A 118 7.04 2.08 20.72
CA LEU A 118 7.56 3.08 21.67
C LEU A 118 7.27 2.69 23.14
N GLU A 119 6.11 2.10 23.39
CA GLU A 119 5.73 1.61 24.71
C GLU A 119 6.66 0.48 25.15
N ILE A 120 6.84 -0.56 24.33
CA ILE A 120 7.75 -1.68 24.59
C ILE A 120 9.17 -1.16 24.83
N SER A 121 9.67 -0.28 23.96
CA SER A 121 11.01 0.30 24.11
C SER A 121 11.20 1.04 25.46
N ARG A 122 10.15 1.74 25.94
CA ARG A 122 10.19 2.47 27.22
C ARG A 122 10.09 1.53 28.43
N THR A 123 9.25 0.51 28.37
CA THR A 123 9.01 -0.40 29.50
C THR A 123 10.13 -1.41 29.67
N GLU A 124 10.68 -1.91 28.58
CA GLU A 124 11.74 -2.92 28.61
C GLU A 124 13.16 -2.31 28.56
N GLY A 125 13.30 -1.00 28.37
CA GLY A 125 14.59 -0.32 28.24
C GLY A 125 15.39 -0.74 27.00
N THR A 126 14.73 -1.39 26.03
CA THR A 126 15.35 -1.87 24.80
C THR A 126 15.42 -0.76 23.76
N SER A 127 16.46 -0.79 22.90
CA SER A 127 16.53 0.14 21.77
C SER A 127 15.34 -0.06 20.83
N PHE A 128 14.72 1.02 20.35
CA PHE A 128 13.63 1.00 19.36
C PHE A 128 13.96 0.12 18.15
N PHE A 129 15.20 0.11 17.70
CA PHE A 129 15.67 -0.69 16.56
C PHE A 129 15.76 -2.20 16.85
N ALA A 130 15.75 -2.60 18.12
CA ALA A 130 15.79 -3.99 18.56
C ALA A 130 14.41 -4.53 18.93
N VAL A 131 13.37 -3.68 18.95
CA VAL A 131 12.00 -4.12 19.26
C VAL A 131 11.49 -5.05 18.17
N MET A 132 11.12 -6.26 18.59
CA MET A 132 10.53 -7.29 17.73
C MET A 132 9.20 -7.74 18.32
N PHE A 133 8.15 -7.75 17.51
CA PHE A 133 6.88 -8.39 17.85
C PHE A 133 6.13 -8.80 16.58
N ASP A 134 5.10 -9.63 16.72
CA ASP A 134 4.27 -10.01 15.59
C ASP A 134 3.30 -8.87 15.25
N CYS A 135 3.45 -8.32 14.04
CA CYS A 135 2.62 -7.22 13.57
C CYS A 135 1.28 -7.66 12.94
N GLY A 136 0.97 -8.98 12.97
CA GLY A 136 -0.26 -9.50 12.38
C GLY A 136 -0.28 -9.53 10.86
N CYS A 137 0.84 -9.29 10.19
CA CYS A 137 0.92 -9.37 8.72
C CYS A 137 1.17 -10.80 8.20
N GLY A 138 1.25 -11.81 9.10
CA GLY A 138 1.49 -13.21 8.76
C GLY A 138 2.96 -13.55 8.49
N ALA A 139 3.88 -12.62 8.74
CA ALA A 139 5.32 -12.85 8.62
C ALA A 139 5.97 -13.35 9.93
N GLY A 140 5.20 -13.49 11.02
CA GLY A 140 5.71 -13.81 12.35
C GLY A 140 6.37 -12.59 13.02
N GLN A 141 7.31 -12.85 13.94
CA GLN A 141 8.03 -11.77 14.60
C GLN A 141 8.90 -11.01 13.60
N VAL A 142 8.68 -9.72 13.51
CA VAL A 142 9.42 -8.81 12.62
C VAL A 142 10.02 -7.66 13.40
N VAL A 143 11.13 -7.14 12.91
CA VAL A 143 11.75 -5.93 13.46
C VAL A 143 10.86 -4.74 13.06
N ILE A 144 10.37 -4.00 14.04
CA ILE A 144 9.29 -3.02 13.87
C ILE A 144 9.67 -1.87 12.94
N TRP A 145 10.91 -1.37 13.00
CA TRP A 145 11.32 -0.30 12.10
C TRP A 145 11.25 -0.71 10.62
N GLN A 146 11.53 -1.99 10.28
CA GLN A 146 11.39 -2.50 8.92
C GLN A 146 9.92 -2.46 8.48
N LYS A 147 9.03 -2.90 9.38
CA LYS A 147 7.59 -2.87 9.10
C LYS A 147 7.05 -1.46 8.91
N LEU A 148 7.52 -0.50 9.68
CA LEU A 148 7.17 0.91 9.49
C LEU A 148 7.65 1.45 8.13
N ILE A 149 8.85 1.09 7.69
CA ILE A 149 9.35 1.46 6.35
C ILE A 149 8.48 0.84 5.25
N GLU A 150 8.14 -0.45 5.35
CA GLU A 150 7.22 -1.10 4.40
C GLU A 150 5.88 -0.36 4.32
N ASN A 151 5.27 -0.08 5.47
CA ASN A 151 4.02 0.65 5.53
C ASN A 151 4.14 2.07 4.94
N CYS A 152 5.22 2.80 5.23
CA CYS A 152 5.49 4.10 4.62
C CYS A 152 5.59 4.00 3.09
N ALA A 153 6.28 3.00 2.56
CA ALA A 153 6.38 2.77 1.12
C ALA A 153 5.01 2.48 0.50
N LEU A 154 4.17 1.65 1.15
CA LEU A 154 2.81 1.36 0.71
C LEU A 154 1.91 2.61 0.75
N ILE A 155 2.02 3.43 1.81
CA ILE A 155 1.30 4.71 1.94
C ILE A 155 1.70 5.67 0.82
N LEU A 156 2.99 5.82 0.54
CA LEU A 156 3.48 6.68 -0.55
C LEU A 156 2.98 6.19 -1.92
N LEU A 157 3.00 4.88 -2.14
CA LEU A 157 2.54 4.27 -3.38
C LEU A 157 1.02 4.43 -3.57
N ALA A 158 0.23 4.22 -2.52
CA ALA A 158 -1.22 4.43 -2.53
C ALA A 158 -1.57 5.92 -2.71
N GLY A 159 -0.86 6.82 -2.00
CA GLY A 159 -1.01 8.26 -2.15
C GLY A 159 -0.69 8.75 -3.56
N TRP A 160 0.37 8.20 -4.16
CA TRP A 160 0.71 8.51 -5.55
C TRP A 160 -0.38 8.04 -6.53
N LEU A 161 -0.94 6.82 -6.35
CA LEU A 161 -2.05 6.33 -7.16
C LEU A 161 -3.31 7.20 -7.00
N LEU A 162 -3.59 7.67 -5.79
CA LEU A 162 -4.73 8.55 -5.50
C LEU A 162 -4.56 9.93 -6.16
N ALA A 163 -3.35 10.53 -6.05
CA ALA A 163 -3.06 11.87 -6.58
C ALA A 163 -3.00 11.89 -8.12
N ARG A 164 -2.79 10.76 -8.75
CA ARG A 164 -2.70 10.66 -10.19
C ARG A 164 -4.05 10.94 -10.84
N LYS A 165 -4.11 11.95 -11.71
CA LYS A 165 -5.26 12.19 -12.60
C LYS A 165 -5.35 11.04 -13.60
N GLU A 166 -6.39 10.23 -13.49
CA GLU A 166 -6.76 9.28 -14.51
C GLU A 166 -7.24 10.09 -15.74
N ASN A 167 -6.46 10.10 -16.81
CA ASN A 167 -6.99 10.54 -18.09
C ASN A 167 -8.05 9.52 -18.50
N ARG A 168 -9.30 9.73 -18.07
CA ARG A 168 -10.44 9.06 -18.69
C ARG A 168 -10.44 9.44 -20.17
N SER A 169 -9.88 8.58 -20.98
CA SER A 169 -10.26 8.48 -22.39
C SER A 169 -11.69 7.96 -22.38
N THR A 170 -12.65 8.86 -22.41
CA THR A 170 -14.04 8.53 -22.73
C THR A 170 -14.05 8.09 -24.19
N ASN A 171 -14.17 6.80 -24.41
CA ASN A 171 -14.77 6.27 -25.65
C ASN A 171 -16.27 6.23 -25.45
#